data_5e9997d409841a215a6797c0e0768790
#
_entry.id   5e9997d409841a215a6797c0e0768790
#
_cell.length_a   1.000
_cell.length_b   1.000
_cell.length_c   1.000
_cell.angle_alpha   90.00
_cell.angle_beta   90.00
_cell.angle_gamma   90.00
#
_symmetry.space_group_name_H-M   'P 1'
#
loop_
_entity.id
_entity.type
_entity.pdbx_description
1 polymer ?
#
loop_
_entity_poly.entity_id
_entity_poly.type
_entity_poly.pdbx_seq_one_letter_code
_entity_poly.pdbx_strand_id
1 'polypeptide(L)'
;MNYGYARVSSVGQKISGNSLEDQVSQLKAAGCSEENIFKEQFTGATMERPEFERVLKKLQPGDKLIVTKLDRIARTATSGFETVKELLDQGIAVHVLNMGLVDNTPTGRLILQIMLSFAEFEREMIKERTAAGKAIARQKPGYKEGRPKQITPEIIKQIKKGVSWEELGISRTTWYRYKKGK
;
A
#
# COMPACT_ATOMS: atom_id res chain seq x y z
N MET A 1 20.78 -2.93 -18.18
CA MET A 1 20.71 -4.19 -17.38
C MET A 1 19.28 -4.47 -16.94
N ASN A 2 18.99 -5.73 -16.49
CA ASN A 2 17.67 -6.08 -15.94
C ASN A 2 17.77 -6.20 -14.42
N TYR A 3 16.96 -5.43 -13.71
CA TYR A 3 16.84 -5.47 -12.25
C TYR A 3 15.46 -5.97 -11.86
N GLY A 4 15.38 -6.89 -10.91
CA GLY A 4 14.13 -7.45 -10.42
C GLY A 4 13.81 -6.94 -9.00
N TYR A 5 12.54 -6.68 -8.72
CA TYR A 5 12.09 -6.40 -7.37
C TYR A 5 10.91 -7.29 -7.00
N ALA A 6 11.05 -7.99 -5.88
CA ALA A 6 10.06 -8.88 -5.31
C ALA A 6 9.70 -8.46 -3.88
N ARG A 7 8.41 -8.50 -3.54
CA ARG A 7 7.93 -8.09 -2.22
C ARG A 7 6.80 -8.99 -1.72
N VAL A 8 6.90 -9.39 -0.44
CA VAL A 8 5.83 -10.09 0.27
C VAL A 8 5.54 -9.43 1.61
N SER A 9 4.30 -9.56 2.11
CA SER A 9 3.96 -9.25 3.48
C SER A 9 4.07 -10.51 4.35
N SER A 10 4.51 -10.37 5.58
CA SER A 10 4.61 -11.49 6.54
C SER A 10 3.29 -12.26 6.74
N VAL A 11 2.16 -11.63 6.48
CA VAL A 11 0.81 -12.24 6.59
C VAL A 11 0.40 -12.98 5.30
N GLY A 12 1.04 -12.69 4.16
CA GLY A 12 0.63 -13.15 2.83
C GLY A 12 1.34 -14.40 2.30
N GLN A 13 2.26 -15.00 3.04
CA GLN A 13 3.09 -16.13 2.57
C GLN A 13 2.34 -17.44 2.26
N LYS A 14 1.03 -17.53 2.56
CA LYS A 14 0.27 -18.80 2.42
C LYS A 14 -0.60 -18.90 1.17
N ILE A 15 -0.63 -17.89 0.31
CA ILE A 15 -1.45 -17.95 -0.92
C ILE A 15 -0.55 -18.28 -2.10
N SER A 16 -0.78 -19.42 -2.73
CA SER A 16 -0.09 -19.88 -3.95
C SER A 16 -0.03 -18.78 -5.03
N GLY A 17 1.16 -18.61 -5.65
CA GLY A 17 1.41 -17.64 -6.72
C GLY A 17 1.80 -16.23 -6.26
N ASN A 18 1.92 -15.98 -4.94
CA ASN A 18 2.40 -14.70 -4.38
C ASN A 18 3.60 -14.87 -3.44
N SER A 19 4.18 -16.07 -3.33
CA SER A 19 5.36 -16.28 -2.50
C SER A 19 6.57 -15.51 -3.05
N LEU A 20 7.55 -15.27 -2.21
CA LEU A 20 8.77 -14.61 -2.62
C LEU A 20 9.55 -15.45 -3.64
N GLU A 21 9.56 -16.77 -3.44
CA GLU A 21 10.19 -17.75 -4.31
C GLU A 21 9.55 -17.77 -5.71
N ASP A 22 8.22 -17.76 -5.78
CA ASP A 22 7.48 -17.69 -7.05
C ASP A 22 7.82 -16.40 -7.82
N GLN A 23 7.84 -15.26 -7.12
CA GLN A 23 8.20 -13.99 -7.74
C GLN A 23 9.65 -14.00 -8.27
N VAL A 24 10.60 -14.52 -7.49
CA VAL A 24 12.00 -14.65 -7.89
C VAL A 24 12.13 -15.56 -9.12
N SER A 25 11.41 -16.68 -9.14
CA SER A 25 11.40 -17.58 -10.30
C SER A 25 10.90 -16.88 -11.57
N GLN A 26 9.81 -16.12 -11.48
CA GLN A 26 9.27 -15.34 -12.60
C GLN A 26 10.24 -14.25 -13.06
N LEU A 27 10.92 -13.56 -12.15
CA LEU A 27 11.91 -12.53 -12.46
C LEU A 27 13.13 -13.12 -13.16
N LYS A 28 13.60 -14.31 -12.74
CA LYS A 28 14.68 -15.03 -13.42
C LYS A 28 14.26 -15.44 -14.83
N ALA A 29 13.06 -15.98 -14.99
CA ALA A 29 12.51 -16.33 -16.31
C ALA A 29 12.37 -15.11 -17.23
N ALA A 30 12.16 -13.90 -16.66
CA ALA A 30 12.13 -12.63 -17.38
C ALA A 30 13.51 -12.02 -17.66
N GLY A 31 14.60 -12.74 -17.33
CA GLY A 31 15.98 -12.36 -17.65
C GLY A 31 16.68 -11.53 -16.59
N CYS A 32 16.25 -11.58 -15.33
CA CYS A 32 17.03 -11.04 -14.22
C CYS A 32 18.04 -12.06 -13.71
N SER A 33 19.30 -11.65 -13.54
CA SER A 33 20.29 -12.44 -12.79
C SER A 33 19.96 -12.38 -11.28
N GLU A 34 20.28 -13.42 -10.52
CA GLU A 34 19.94 -13.50 -9.10
C GLU A 34 20.52 -12.35 -8.28
N GLU A 35 21.73 -11.90 -8.59
CA GLU A 35 22.43 -10.78 -7.96
C GLU A 35 21.73 -9.43 -8.15
N ASN A 36 20.89 -9.32 -9.19
CA ASN A 36 20.12 -8.12 -9.54
C ASN A 36 18.66 -8.22 -9.09
N ILE A 37 18.28 -9.24 -8.30
CA ILE A 37 16.93 -9.37 -7.74
C ILE A 37 16.93 -8.90 -6.28
N PHE A 38 16.22 -7.81 -6.03
CA PHE A 38 16.02 -7.22 -4.71
C PHE A 38 14.77 -7.82 -4.06
N LYS A 39 14.95 -8.40 -2.88
CA LYS A 39 13.91 -9.15 -2.18
C LYS A 39 13.52 -8.41 -0.91
N GLU A 40 12.26 -8.03 -0.77
CA GLU A 40 11.75 -7.32 0.39
C GLU A 40 10.69 -8.13 1.13
N GLN A 41 10.90 -8.31 2.42
CA GLN A 41 9.94 -8.95 3.30
C GLN A 41 9.42 -7.91 4.30
N PHE A 42 8.13 -7.62 4.23
CA PHE A 42 7.49 -6.58 5.00
C PHE A 42 6.97 -7.15 6.32
N THR A 43 7.55 -6.74 7.45
CA THR A 43 7.00 -6.97 8.78
C THR A 43 6.09 -5.79 9.13
N GLY A 44 4.80 -6.02 9.32
CA GLY A 44 3.70 -5.03 9.33
C GLY A 44 3.83 -3.74 10.16
N ALA A 45 4.97 -3.49 10.83
CA ALA A 45 5.19 -2.34 11.69
C ALA A 45 5.91 -1.17 11.01
N THR A 46 6.72 -1.39 9.97
CA THR A 46 7.50 -0.34 9.30
C THR A 46 7.07 -0.14 7.86
N MET A 47 6.93 1.13 7.47
CA MET A 47 6.59 1.51 6.09
C MET A 47 7.84 1.65 5.19
N GLU A 48 9.00 1.37 5.74
CA GLU A 48 10.28 1.49 5.06
C GLU A 48 10.46 0.39 4.02
N ARG A 49 11.03 0.74 2.88
CA ARG A 49 11.26 -0.14 1.75
C ARG A 49 12.74 -0.09 1.33
N PRO A 50 13.66 -0.50 2.19
CA PRO A 50 15.09 -0.33 1.96
C PRO A 50 15.57 -1.02 0.68
N GLU A 51 15.03 -2.18 0.35
CA GLU A 51 15.43 -2.89 -0.88
C GLU A 51 14.89 -2.22 -2.14
N PHE A 52 13.69 -1.62 -2.07
CA PHE A 52 13.17 -0.82 -3.19
C PHE A 52 14.02 0.43 -3.40
N GLU A 53 14.37 1.13 -2.33
CA GLU A 53 15.25 2.29 -2.44
C GLU A 53 16.65 1.92 -2.96
N ARG A 54 17.16 0.75 -2.59
CA ARG A 54 18.45 0.24 -3.09
C ARG A 54 18.41 -0.04 -4.59
N VAL A 55 17.35 -0.66 -5.10
CA VAL A 55 17.24 -0.88 -6.55
C VAL A 55 17.08 0.44 -7.29
N LEU A 56 16.28 1.38 -6.78
CA LEU A 56 16.13 2.71 -7.41
C LEU A 56 17.46 3.46 -7.51
N LYS A 57 18.32 3.38 -6.49
CA LYS A 57 19.66 3.98 -6.50
C LYS A 57 20.65 3.31 -7.45
N LYS A 58 20.42 2.03 -7.80
CA LYS A 58 21.28 1.29 -8.73
C LYS A 58 20.91 1.49 -10.18
N LEU A 59 19.64 1.77 -10.46
CA LEU A 59 19.13 1.92 -11.82
C LEU A 59 19.76 3.12 -12.52
N GLN A 60 20.13 2.92 -13.78
CA GLN A 60 20.70 3.94 -14.67
C GLN A 60 19.87 4.04 -15.96
N PRO A 61 19.94 5.18 -16.68
CA PRO A 61 19.30 5.31 -17.99
C PRO A 61 19.68 4.14 -18.92
N GLY A 62 18.67 3.53 -19.55
CA GLY A 62 18.82 2.33 -20.37
C GLY A 62 18.65 1.01 -19.63
N ASP A 63 18.54 1.04 -18.29
CA ASP A 63 18.21 -0.15 -17.50
C ASP A 63 16.70 -0.44 -17.52
N LYS A 64 16.35 -1.62 -17.02
CA LYS A 64 14.97 -2.09 -16.92
C LYS A 64 14.68 -2.60 -15.52
N LEU A 65 13.63 -2.05 -14.89
CA LEU A 65 13.07 -2.60 -13.67
C LEU A 65 11.96 -3.61 -14.01
N ILE A 66 12.05 -4.81 -13.49
CA ILE A 66 11.09 -5.90 -13.72
C ILE A 66 10.41 -6.25 -12.40
N VAL A 67 9.09 -6.28 -12.42
CA VAL A 67 8.23 -6.68 -11.27
C VAL A 67 7.14 -7.62 -11.75
N THR A 68 6.68 -8.51 -10.89
CA THR A 68 5.61 -9.45 -11.24
C THR A 68 4.26 -8.75 -11.40
N LYS A 69 3.98 -7.75 -10.56
CA LYS A 69 2.74 -6.96 -10.56
C LYS A 69 3.03 -5.53 -10.11
N LEU A 70 2.18 -4.58 -10.51
CA LEU A 70 2.30 -3.16 -10.15
C LEU A 70 2.23 -2.92 -8.64
N ASP A 71 1.44 -3.72 -7.90
CA ASP A 71 1.32 -3.63 -6.44
C ASP A 71 2.62 -3.95 -5.68
N ARG A 72 3.64 -4.49 -6.37
CA ARG A 72 4.99 -4.63 -5.82
C ARG A 72 5.68 -3.28 -5.73
N ILE A 73 5.49 -2.41 -6.72
CA ILE A 73 6.08 -1.06 -6.77
C ILE A 73 5.40 -0.14 -5.75
N ALA A 74 4.07 -0.16 -5.67
CA ALA A 74 3.30 0.76 -4.83
C ALA A 74 2.06 0.10 -4.22
N ARG A 75 1.40 0.79 -3.28
CA ARG A 75 0.18 0.30 -2.61
C ARG A 75 -1.09 0.64 -3.35
N THR A 76 -1.07 1.71 -4.14
CA THR A 76 -2.20 2.15 -4.97
C THR A 76 -1.78 2.14 -6.43
N ALA A 77 -2.72 1.93 -7.33
CA ALA A 77 -2.47 1.98 -8.76
C ALA A 77 -1.90 3.35 -9.15
N THR A 78 -2.49 4.44 -8.64
CA THR A 78 -2.03 5.81 -8.91
C THR A 78 -0.56 5.99 -8.56
N SER A 79 -0.15 5.69 -7.31
CA SER A 79 1.26 5.84 -6.90
C SER A 79 2.20 4.88 -7.64
N GLY A 80 1.70 3.71 -8.07
CA GLY A 80 2.48 2.79 -8.91
C GLY A 80 2.77 3.38 -10.29
N PHE A 81 1.78 3.95 -10.93
CA PHE A 81 1.94 4.57 -12.25
C PHE A 81 2.76 5.88 -12.17
N GLU A 82 2.64 6.65 -11.09
CA GLU A 82 3.49 7.83 -10.84
C GLU A 82 4.96 7.41 -10.76
N THR A 83 5.27 6.35 -9.99
CA THR A 83 6.64 5.81 -9.91
C THR A 83 7.12 5.30 -11.27
N VAL A 84 6.27 4.61 -12.05
CA VAL A 84 6.61 4.17 -13.41
C VAL A 84 6.93 5.36 -14.29
N LYS A 85 6.14 6.43 -14.23
CA LYS A 85 6.38 7.68 -14.98
C LYS A 85 7.73 8.30 -14.62
N GLU A 86 8.04 8.42 -13.32
CA GLU A 86 9.32 8.96 -12.85
C GLU A 86 10.51 8.15 -13.38
N LEU A 87 10.41 6.82 -13.39
CA LEU A 87 11.45 5.95 -13.94
C LEU A 87 11.61 6.12 -15.45
N LEU A 88 10.51 6.22 -16.19
CA LEU A 88 10.55 6.49 -17.64
C LEU A 88 11.18 7.85 -17.96
N ASP A 89 10.87 8.87 -17.19
CA ASP A 89 11.46 10.21 -17.35
C ASP A 89 12.98 10.21 -17.07
N GLN A 90 13.46 9.26 -16.26
CA GLN A 90 14.88 8.98 -16.04
C GLN A 90 15.51 8.06 -17.11
N GLY A 91 14.75 7.65 -18.13
CA GLY A 91 15.23 6.76 -19.18
C GLY A 91 15.29 5.29 -18.77
N ILE A 92 14.60 4.90 -17.71
CA ILE A 92 14.53 3.52 -17.20
C ILE A 92 13.20 2.90 -17.64
N ALA A 93 13.26 1.75 -18.32
CA ALA A 93 12.08 1.01 -18.72
C ALA A 93 11.51 0.21 -17.52
N VAL A 94 10.18 0.02 -17.47
CA VAL A 94 9.52 -0.80 -16.44
C VAL A 94 8.76 -1.95 -17.10
N HIS A 95 9.05 -3.17 -16.72
CA HIS A 95 8.33 -4.35 -17.15
C HIS A 95 7.51 -4.93 -16.01
N VAL A 96 6.21 -4.78 -16.08
CA VAL A 96 5.26 -5.39 -15.16
C VAL A 96 4.75 -6.67 -15.83
N LEU A 97 5.16 -7.85 -15.32
CA LEU A 97 4.98 -9.12 -16.04
C LEU A 97 3.53 -9.43 -16.43
N ASN A 98 2.56 -9.01 -15.61
CA ASN A 98 1.14 -9.21 -15.91
C ASN A 98 0.51 -8.10 -16.77
N MET A 99 1.27 -7.04 -17.13
CA MET A 99 0.74 -5.89 -17.88
C MET A 99 1.54 -5.60 -19.14
N GLY A 100 2.82 -5.99 -19.16
CA GLY A 100 3.74 -5.79 -20.25
C GLY A 100 4.84 -4.77 -19.97
N LEU A 101 5.63 -4.49 -21.02
CA LEU A 101 6.73 -3.52 -20.99
C LEU A 101 6.19 -2.11 -21.20
N VAL A 102 6.55 -1.21 -20.28
CA VAL A 102 6.33 0.24 -20.39
C VAL A 102 7.71 0.88 -20.55
N ASP A 103 7.95 1.46 -21.69
CA ASP A 103 9.21 2.09 -22.05
C ASP A 103 8.99 3.51 -22.60
N ASN A 104 10.06 4.18 -22.98
CA ASN A 104 10.02 5.57 -23.45
C ASN A 104 9.60 5.71 -24.93
N THR A 105 9.04 4.67 -25.53
CA THR A 105 8.44 4.75 -26.87
C THR A 105 7.13 5.51 -26.85
N PRO A 106 6.69 6.09 -27.98
CA PRO A 106 5.36 6.74 -28.08
C PRO A 106 4.23 5.82 -27.60
N THR A 107 4.27 4.54 -27.94
CA THR A 107 3.29 3.53 -27.54
C THR A 107 3.35 3.26 -26.02
N GLY A 108 4.54 3.10 -25.43
CA GLY A 108 4.71 2.89 -24.01
C GLY A 108 4.19 4.08 -23.20
N ARG A 109 4.49 5.31 -23.63
CA ARG A 109 3.95 6.54 -23.01
C ARG A 109 2.43 6.63 -23.13
N LEU A 110 1.85 6.26 -24.26
CA LEU A 110 0.39 6.23 -24.44
C LEU A 110 -0.26 5.24 -23.48
N ILE A 111 0.29 4.03 -23.38
CA ILE A 111 -0.19 3.01 -22.44
C ILE A 111 -0.15 3.53 -21.00
N LEU A 112 0.98 4.13 -20.58
CA LEU A 112 1.10 4.73 -19.26
C LEU A 112 0.03 5.80 -19.01
N GLN A 113 -0.23 6.66 -20.00
CA GLN A 113 -1.22 7.73 -19.88
C GLN A 113 -2.64 7.19 -19.72
N ILE A 114 -2.99 6.17 -20.48
CA ILE A 114 -4.28 5.46 -20.34
C ILE A 114 -4.40 4.86 -18.93
N MET A 115 -3.35 4.22 -18.43
CA MET A 115 -3.35 3.60 -17.10
C MET A 115 -3.47 4.64 -15.97
N LEU A 116 -2.78 5.78 -16.07
CA LEU A 116 -2.92 6.89 -15.13
C LEU A 116 -4.35 7.43 -15.11
N SER A 117 -4.93 7.69 -16.29
CA SER A 117 -6.31 8.17 -16.40
C SER A 117 -7.32 7.17 -15.82
N PHE A 118 -7.09 5.87 -16.03
CA PHE A 118 -7.94 4.82 -15.43
C PHE A 118 -7.83 4.79 -13.91
N ALA A 119 -6.62 4.92 -13.35
CA ALA A 119 -6.41 4.96 -11.90
C ALA A 119 -7.05 6.21 -11.25
N GLU A 120 -7.03 7.35 -11.92
CA GLU A 120 -7.72 8.56 -11.49
C GLU A 120 -9.24 8.36 -11.51
N PHE A 121 -9.77 7.82 -12.60
CA PHE A 121 -11.19 7.50 -12.72
C PHE A 121 -11.66 6.55 -11.61
N GLU A 122 -10.92 5.47 -11.35
CA GLU A 122 -11.25 4.53 -10.26
C GLU A 122 -11.28 5.23 -8.90
N ARG A 123 -10.31 6.11 -8.64
CA ARG A 123 -10.26 6.91 -7.41
C ARG A 123 -11.47 7.84 -7.26
N GLU A 124 -11.86 8.52 -8.33
CA GLU A 124 -13.06 9.39 -8.31
C GLU A 124 -14.34 8.58 -8.08
N MET A 125 -14.48 7.43 -8.73
CA MET A 125 -15.61 6.53 -8.52
C MET A 125 -15.71 6.03 -7.07
N ILE A 126 -14.56 5.73 -6.42
CA ILE A 126 -14.53 5.35 -5.01
C ILE A 126 -14.96 6.53 -4.13
N LYS A 127 -14.51 7.75 -4.43
CA LYS A 127 -14.92 8.96 -3.68
C LYS A 127 -16.42 9.20 -3.79
N GLU A 128 -16.98 9.15 -5.01
CA GLU A 128 -18.41 9.32 -5.24
C GLU A 128 -19.24 8.28 -4.50
N ARG A 129 -18.86 7.00 -4.60
CA ARG A 129 -19.55 5.92 -3.90
C ARG A 129 -19.49 6.09 -2.38
N THR A 130 -18.34 6.51 -1.87
CA THR A 130 -18.13 6.78 -0.44
C THR A 130 -18.97 7.98 0.01
N ALA A 131 -19.01 9.06 -0.76
CA ALA A 131 -19.81 10.23 -0.46
C ALA A 131 -21.33 9.92 -0.47
N ALA A 132 -21.80 9.17 -1.46
CA ALA A 132 -23.19 8.71 -1.52
C ALA A 132 -23.54 7.82 -0.32
N GLY A 133 -22.66 6.85 0.02
CA GLY A 133 -22.86 6.00 1.19
C GLY A 133 -22.91 6.79 2.50
N LYS A 134 -22.05 7.81 2.65
CA LYS A 134 -22.07 8.72 3.82
C LYS A 134 -23.34 9.57 3.87
N ALA A 135 -23.82 10.07 2.72
CA ALA A 135 -25.05 10.84 2.65
C ALA A 135 -26.26 10.02 3.14
N ILE A 136 -26.38 8.77 2.69
CA ILE A 136 -27.42 7.83 3.16
C ILE A 136 -27.26 7.54 4.65
N ALA A 137 -26.02 7.30 5.12
CA ALA A 137 -25.77 6.98 6.51
C ALA A 137 -26.16 8.16 7.46
N ARG A 138 -25.90 9.42 7.04
CA ARG A 138 -26.25 10.62 7.80
C ARG A 138 -27.76 10.80 8.00
N GLN A 139 -28.60 10.22 7.14
CA GLN A 139 -30.05 10.26 7.27
C GLN A 139 -30.59 9.29 8.33
N LYS A 140 -29.75 8.34 8.80
CA LYS A 140 -30.16 7.36 9.82
C LYS A 140 -30.16 7.99 11.20
N PRO A 141 -31.23 7.79 12.02
CA PRO A 141 -31.26 8.26 13.41
C PRO A 141 -30.06 7.72 14.20
N GLY A 142 -29.39 8.59 14.95
CA GLY A 142 -28.25 8.19 15.79
C GLY A 142 -26.93 8.00 15.06
N TYR A 143 -26.86 8.23 13.76
CA TYR A 143 -25.58 8.16 13.02
C TYR A 143 -24.59 9.22 13.53
N LYS A 144 -23.38 8.76 13.85
CA LYS A 144 -22.22 9.62 14.16
C LYS A 144 -21.05 9.24 13.28
N GLU A 145 -20.47 10.22 12.63
CA GLU A 145 -19.29 10.02 11.77
C GLU A 145 -18.05 9.75 12.62
N GLY A 146 -17.19 8.82 12.17
CA GLY A 146 -15.93 8.48 12.81
C GLY A 146 -15.99 7.19 13.63
N ARG A 147 -14.86 6.89 14.31
CA ARG A 147 -14.77 5.72 15.19
C ARG A 147 -15.68 5.92 16.40
N PRO A 148 -16.53 4.94 16.74
CA PRO A 148 -17.35 5.02 17.96
C PRO A 148 -16.46 5.33 19.17
N LYS A 149 -16.92 6.25 20.03
CA LYS A 149 -16.21 6.52 21.28
C LYS A 149 -16.31 5.28 22.16
N GLN A 150 -15.19 4.65 22.44
CA GLN A 150 -15.13 3.51 23.36
C GLN A 150 -15.45 3.90 24.81
N ILE A 151 -15.33 5.19 25.13
CA ILE A 151 -15.56 5.73 26.48
C ILE A 151 -16.90 6.45 26.47
N THR A 152 -17.89 5.81 27.08
CA THR A 152 -19.22 6.37 27.30
C THR A 152 -19.26 7.20 28.60
N PRO A 153 -20.28 8.07 28.78
CA PRO A 153 -20.45 8.79 30.03
C PRO A 153 -20.56 7.87 31.26
N GLU A 154 -21.13 6.68 31.09
CA GLU A 154 -21.23 5.65 32.12
C GLU A 154 -19.85 5.11 32.51
N ILE A 155 -18.99 4.81 31.55
CA ILE A 155 -17.62 4.38 31.81
C ILE A 155 -16.84 5.50 32.52
N ILE A 156 -17.02 6.77 32.13
CA ILE A 156 -16.38 7.90 32.82
C ILE A 156 -16.83 7.99 34.30
N LYS A 157 -18.12 7.78 34.58
CA LYS A 157 -18.62 7.73 35.96
C LYS A 157 -17.99 6.59 36.76
N GLN A 158 -17.82 5.42 36.15
CA GLN A 158 -17.18 4.26 36.79
C GLN A 158 -15.69 4.51 37.06
N ILE A 159 -14.94 5.12 36.11
CA ILE A 159 -13.57 5.57 36.32
C ILE A 159 -13.44 6.51 37.50
N LYS A 160 -14.35 7.49 37.63
CA LYS A 160 -14.38 8.45 38.76
C LYS A 160 -14.70 7.78 40.09
N LYS A 161 -15.49 6.69 40.10
CA LYS A 161 -15.79 5.86 41.27
C LYS A 161 -14.64 4.93 41.65
N GLY A 162 -13.57 4.85 40.83
CA GLY A 162 -12.35 4.06 41.12
C GLY A 162 -12.37 2.64 40.58
N VAL A 163 -13.34 2.28 39.72
CA VAL A 163 -13.35 0.98 39.04
C VAL A 163 -12.09 0.84 38.19
N SER A 164 -11.44 -0.32 38.22
CA SER A 164 -10.15 -0.57 37.54
C SER A 164 -10.30 -0.54 36.03
N TRP A 165 -9.17 -0.25 35.34
CA TRP A 165 -9.12 -0.24 33.87
C TRP A 165 -9.32 -1.65 33.28
N GLU A 166 -8.94 -2.70 34.01
CA GLU A 166 -9.09 -4.12 33.67
C GLU A 166 -10.58 -4.52 33.65
N GLU A 167 -11.30 -4.20 34.73
CA GLU A 167 -12.76 -4.47 34.83
C GLU A 167 -13.56 -3.73 33.76
N LEU A 168 -13.12 -2.53 33.37
CA LEU A 168 -13.76 -1.72 32.32
C LEU A 168 -13.36 -2.15 30.90
N GLY A 169 -12.41 -3.05 30.72
CA GLY A 169 -11.91 -3.49 29.43
C GLY A 169 -11.27 -2.37 28.58
N ILE A 170 -10.69 -1.36 29.24
CA ILE A 170 -10.07 -0.21 28.58
C ILE A 170 -8.56 -0.18 28.84
N SER A 171 -7.79 0.53 27.99
CA SER A 171 -6.36 0.66 28.22
C SER A 171 -6.05 1.50 29.48
N ARG A 172 -4.97 1.13 30.18
CA ARG A 172 -4.46 1.85 31.36
C ARG A 172 -4.25 3.34 31.07
N THR A 173 -3.69 3.66 29.90
CA THR A 173 -3.46 5.05 29.46
C THR A 173 -4.77 5.83 29.32
N THR A 174 -5.81 5.20 28.76
CA THR A 174 -7.14 5.79 28.62
C THR A 174 -7.75 6.04 29.98
N TRP A 175 -7.67 5.08 30.90
CA TRP A 175 -8.19 5.20 32.26
C TRP A 175 -7.58 6.39 33.00
N TYR A 176 -6.25 6.53 33.03
CA TYR A 176 -5.57 7.66 33.66
C TYR A 176 -5.92 9.02 33.07
N ARG A 177 -6.11 9.08 31.74
CA ARG A 177 -6.54 10.31 31.06
C ARG A 177 -7.87 10.82 31.60
N TYR A 178 -8.86 9.95 31.73
CA TYR A 178 -10.20 10.33 32.21
C TYR A 178 -10.26 10.49 33.73
N LYS A 179 -9.42 9.79 34.49
CA LYS A 179 -9.30 9.97 35.94
C LYS A 179 -8.69 11.34 36.31
N LYS A 180 -7.74 11.82 35.57
CA LYS A 180 -7.10 13.14 35.77
C LYS A 180 -7.86 14.31 35.18
N GLY A 181 -9.01 14.11 34.55
CA GLY A 181 -9.89 15.20 34.08
C GLY A 181 -9.38 15.95 32.86
N LYS A 182 -8.50 15.30 32.03
CA LYS A 182 -8.06 15.83 30.72
C LYS A 182 -8.85 15.24 29.58
#